data_b917330fccaa162b36e721549e716c7a
#
_entry.id   b917330fccaa162b36e721549e716c7a
#
_cell.length_a   1.000
_cell.length_b   1.000
_cell.length_c   1.000
_cell.angle_alpha   90.00
_cell.angle_beta   90.00
_cell.angle_gamma   90.00
#
_symmetry.space_group_name_H-M   'P 1'
#
loop_
_entity.id
_entity.type
_entity.pdbx_description
1 polymer ?
#
loop_
_entity_poly.entity_id
_entity_poly.type
_entity_poly.pdbx_seq_one_letter_code
_entity_poly.pdbx_strand_id
1 'polypeptide(L)'
;MIYVNLNNKYQIVIPSDILNSLLEFRQLGFEPEAGGIFVGKRLLNNSILIINFSEPQDNDLRSRFKFSKTSPNHQKFADDYFGKSSGFISLIGEWHTHPEDIPTASIVDIQSWEKIISDNDDRLFFLIIGLQAGRFYFRESNEWQSTLIYFKDV
;
A
#
# COMPACT_ATOMS: atom_id res chain seq x y z
N MET A 1 -15.23 5.28 -7.44
CA MET A 1 -13.84 5.77 -7.25
C MET A 1 -13.71 6.45 -5.90
N ILE A 2 -12.67 6.13 -5.18
CA ILE A 2 -12.32 6.77 -3.91
C ILE A 2 -11.12 7.70 -4.16
N TYR A 3 -11.23 8.94 -3.70
CA TYR A 3 -10.18 9.94 -3.88
C TYR A 3 -9.57 10.27 -2.52
N VAL A 4 -8.28 10.05 -2.37
CA VAL A 4 -7.55 10.32 -1.13
C VAL A 4 -6.57 11.46 -1.37
N ASN A 5 -6.80 12.57 -0.68
CA ASN A 5 -5.92 13.72 -0.74
C ASN A 5 -4.78 13.55 0.26
N LEU A 6 -3.55 13.57 -0.22
CA LEU A 6 -2.36 13.46 0.61
C LEU A 6 -1.71 14.84 0.77
N ASN A 7 -2.08 15.54 1.85
CA ASN A 7 -1.51 16.84 2.25
C ASN A 7 -1.56 17.91 1.13
N ASN A 8 -2.63 17.90 0.32
CA ASN A 8 -2.82 18.80 -0.82
C ASN A 8 -1.71 18.74 -1.88
N LYS A 9 -0.91 17.67 -1.87
CA LYS A 9 0.19 17.51 -2.82
C LYS A 9 -0.06 16.37 -3.81
N TYR A 10 -0.57 15.23 -3.33
CA TYR A 10 -0.87 14.06 -4.16
C TYR A 10 -2.32 13.66 -3.98
N GLN A 11 -2.86 13.04 -5.01
CA GLN A 11 -4.18 12.41 -4.93
C GLN A 11 -4.04 10.94 -5.33
N ILE A 12 -4.40 10.04 -4.41
CA ILE A 12 -4.51 8.63 -4.73
C ILE A 12 -5.96 8.35 -5.14
N VAL A 13 -6.13 7.74 -6.29
CA VAL A 13 -7.45 7.34 -6.79
C VAL A 13 -7.54 5.82 -6.72
N ILE A 14 -8.51 5.31 -5.96
CA ILE A 14 -8.68 3.88 -5.75
C ILE A 14 -10.06 3.48 -6.29
N PRO A 15 -10.13 2.56 -7.27
CA PRO A 15 -11.41 1.98 -7.66
C PRO A 15 -12.10 1.33 -6.46
N SER A 16 -13.41 1.48 -6.35
CA SER A 16 -14.17 1.00 -5.18
C SER A 16 -14.06 -0.52 -5.00
N ASP A 17 -14.02 -1.27 -6.09
CA ASP A 17 -13.85 -2.73 -6.05
C ASP A 17 -12.47 -3.13 -5.51
N ILE A 18 -11.42 -2.38 -5.85
CA ILE A 18 -10.07 -2.59 -5.33
C ILE A 18 -10.04 -2.34 -3.82
N LEU A 19 -10.60 -1.23 -3.36
CA LEU A 19 -10.65 -0.94 -1.93
C LEU A 19 -11.44 -2.01 -1.17
N ASN A 20 -12.60 -2.40 -1.69
CA ASN A 20 -13.43 -3.44 -1.05
C ASN A 20 -12.66 -4.77 -0.94
N SER A 21 -11.92 -5.15 -1.98
CA SER A 21 -11.10 -6.37 -1.95
C SER A 21 -9.97 -6.28 -0.93
N LEU A 22 -9.32 -5.12 -0.81
CA LEU A 22 -8.29 -4.88 0.21
C LEU A 22 -8.87 -5.00 1.63
N LEU A 23 -10.08 -4.46 1.86
CA LEU A 23 -10.71 -4.48 3.17
C LEU A 23 -11.09 -5.89 3.64
N GLU A 24 -11.19 -6.86 2.73
CA GLU A 24 -11.41 -8.26 3.11
C GLU A 24 -10.23 -8.84 3.90
N PHE A 25 -9.03 -8.26 3.76
CA PHE A 25 -7.84 -8.70 4.50
C PHE A 25 -7.74 -8.14 5.91
N ARG A 26 -8.68 -7.30 6.36
CA ARG A 26 -8.65 -6.76 7.72
C ARG A 26 -8.61 -7.89 8.75
N GLN A 27 -7.83 -7.69 9.79
CA GLN A 27 -7.63 -8.67 10.85
C GLN A 27 -8.76 -8.59 11.89
N LEU A 28 -9.99 -8.90 11.47
CA LEU A 28 -11.19 -8.82 12.31
C LEU A 28 -11.21 -9.88 13.42
N GLY A 29 -10.48 -10.98 13.24
CA GLY A 29 -10.29 -12.05 14.23
C GLY A 29 -8.82 -12.20 14.61
N PHE A 30 -8.32 -13.43 14.58
CA PHE A 30 -6.92 -13.73 14.92
C PHE A 30 -6.04 -13.99 13.69
N GLU A 31 -6.48 -13.54 12.52
CA GLU A 31 -5.74 -13.73 11.29
C GLU A 31 -4.35 -13.08 11.38
N PRO A 32 -3.35 -13.63 10.67
CA PRO A 32 -2.05 -12.96 10.57
C PRO A 32 -2.15 -11.69 9.74
N GLU A 33 -1.17 -10.80 9.90
CA GLU A 33 -1.06 -9.65 9.02
C GLU A 33 -0.99 -10.08 7.57
N ALA A 34 -1.68 -9.36 6.70
CA ALA A 34 -1.65 -9.52 5.26
C ALA A 34 -0.89 -8.34 4.64
N GLY A 35 -0.40 -8.52 3.44
CA GLY A 35 0.27 -7.44 2.73
C GLY A 35 0.69 -7.83 1.32
N GLY A 36 1.19 -6.87 0.60
CA GLY A 36 1.63 -7.00 -0.77
C GLY A 36 2.06 -5.66 -1.34
N ILE A 37 1.98 -5.53 -2.65
CA ILE A 37 2.32 -4.31 -3.36
C ILE A 37 1.11 -3.76 -4.10
N PHE A 38 1.18 -2.46 -4.44
CA PHE A 38 0.26 -1.81 -5.38
C PHE A 38 0.97 -1.59 -6.70
N VAL A 39 0.22 -1.75 -7.80
CA VAL A 39 0.60 -1.27 -9.13
C VAL A 39 -0.43 -0.26 -9.61
N GLY A 40 0.00 0.70 -10.40
CA GLY A 40 -0.89 1.74 -10.88
C GLY A 40 -0.23 2.65 -11.88
N LYS A 41 -0.94 3.71 -12.23
CA LYS A 41 -0.49 4.73 -13.18
C LYS A 41 -0.24 6.05 -12.46
N ARG A 42 0.91 6.64 -12.73
CA ARG A 42 1.20 8.01 -12.33
C ARG A 42 0.66 8.94 -13.41
N LEU A 43 -0.37 9.70 -13.04
CA LEU A 43 -1.05 10.61 -13.94
C LEU A 43 -0.50 12.02 -13.80
N LEU A 44 -0.97 12.94 -14.61
CA LEU A 44 -0.63 14.36 -14.50
C LEU A 44 -1.18 14.93 -13.19
N ASN A 45 -0.65 16.08 -12.76
CA ASN A 45 -1.09 16.80 -11.56
C ASN A 45 -0.93 16.01 -10.26
N ASN A 46 0.11 15.15 -10.19
CA ASN A 46 0.41 14.35 -8.99
C ASN A 46 -0.74 13.42 -8.56
N SER A 47 -1.51 12.94 -9.52
CA SER A 47 -2.54 11.93 -9.28
C SER A 47 -1.99 10.54 -9.58
N ILE A 48 -2.35 9.57 -8.74
CA ILE A 48 -1.97 8.18 -8.89
C ILE A 48 -3.24 7.33 -8.93
N LEU A 49 -3.41 6.57 -10.02
CA LEU A 49 -4.54 5.65 -10.14
C LEU A 49 -4.07 4.23 -9.79
N ILE A 50 -4.61 3.68 -8.73
CA ILE A 50 -4.34 2.29 -8.36
C ILE A 50 -5.07 1.37 -9.34
N ILE A 51 -4.35 0.43 -9.93
CA ILE A 51 -4.90 -0.52 -10.91
C ILE A 51 -5.14 -1.88 -10.27
N ASN A 52 -4.19 -2.36 -9.45
CA ASN A 52 -4.33 -3.64 -8.78
C ASN A 52 -3.35 -3.75 -7.61
N PHE A 53 -3.44 -4.84 -6.86
CA PHE A 53 -2.55 -5.14 -5.75
C PHE A 53 -2.22 -6.63 -5.73
N SER A 54 -1.04 -6.98 -5.23
CA SER A 54 -0.70 -8.38 -4.98
C SER A 54 -1.20 -8.81 -3.61
N GLU A 55 -1.62 -10.06 -3.50
CA GLU A 55 -2.11 -10.65 -2.26
C GLU A 55 -0.96 -11.35 -1.52
N PRO A 56 -1.14 -11.65 -0.21
CA PRO A 56 -0.15 -12.43 0.52
C PRO A 56 0.14 -13.77 -0.18
N GLN A 57 1.41 -14.16 -0.19
CA GLN A 57 1.89 -15.37 -0.86
C GLN A 57 2.30 -16.41 0.18
N ASP A 58 2.30 -17.69 -0.20
CA ASP A 58 2.61 -18.79 0.73
C ASP A 58 4.01 -18.69 1.33
N ASN A 59 4.98 -18.13 0.61
CA ASN A 59 6.34 -17.93 1.09
C ASN A 59 6.58 -16.59 1.78
N ASP A 60 5.55 -15.78 1.97
CA ASP A 60 5.66 -14.61 2.84
C ASP A 60 5.68 -15.05 4.30
N LEU A 61 6.38 -14.30 5.14
CA LEU A 61 6.42 -14.56 6.58
C LEU A 61 5.34 -13.71 7.26
N ARG A 62 4.39 -14.38 7.91
CA ARG A 62 3.22 -13.73 8.50
C ARG A 62 2.99 -14.18 9.93
N SER A 63 2.68 -13.21 10.79
CA SER A 63 2.13 -13.46 12.13
C SER A 63 1.09 -12.39 12.43
N ARG A 64 0.44 -12.47 13.60
CA ARG A 64 -0.60 -11.50 13.96
C ARG A 64 -0.10 -10.04 13.96
N PHE A 65 1.17 -9.83 14.25
CA PHE A 65 1.75 -8.48 14.42
C PHE A 65 2.92 -8.21 13.48
N LYS A 66 3.10 -9.05 12.46
CA LYS A 66 4.19 -8.88 11.51
C LYS A 66 3.85 -9.44 10.14
N PHE A 67 4.22 -8.70 9.11
CA PHE A 67 4.21 -9.16 7.73
C PHE A 67 5.57 -8.88 7.09
N SER A 68 6.19 -9.90 6.51
CA SER A 68 7.42 -9.76 5.72
C SER A 68 7.19 -10.28 4.32
N LYS A 69 7.32 -9.39 3.35
CA LYS A 69 7.13 -9.67 1.93
C LYS A 69 8.39 -10.38 1.39
N THR A 70 8.48 -11.68 1.62
CA THR A 70 9.65 -12.48 1.24
C THR A 70 9.46 -13.26 -0.05
N SER A 71 8.22 -13.40 -0.53
CA SER A 71 7.97 -14.09 -1.78
C SER A 71 8.46 -13.29 -3.00
N PRO A 72 9.14 -13.93 -3.96
CA PRO A 72 9.51 -13.28 -5.22
C PRO A 72 8.30 -12.99 -6.12
N ASN A 73 7.13 -13.54 -5.81
CA ASN A 73 5.93 -13.37 -6.61
C ASN A 73 5.39 -11.93 -6.60
N HIS A 74 5.69 -11.14 -5.57
CA HIS A 74 5.32 -9.73 -5.56
C HIS A 74 6.09 -8.93 -6.62
N GLN A 75 7.38 -9.17 -6.74
CA GLN A 75 8.19 -8.53 -7.78
C GLN A 75 7.75 -8.98 -9.17
N LYS A 76 7.48 -10.26 -9.34
CA LYS A 76 6.97 -10.81 -10.59
C LYS A 76 5.64 -10.16 -10.99
N PHE A 77 4.74 -9.97 -10.03
CA PHE A 77 3.47 -9.29 -10.25
C PHE A 77 3.69 -7.88 -10.81
N ALA A 78 4.58 -7.10 -10.21
CA ALA A 78 4.92 -5.76 -10.69
C ALA A 78 5.55 -5.79 -12.08
N ASP A 79 6.49 -6.69 -12.31
CA ASP A 79 7.20 -6.83 -13.59
C ASP A 79 6.24 -7.21 -14.73
N ASP A 80 5.27 -8.09 -14.45
CA ASP A 80 4.27 -8.51 -15.43
C ASP A 80 3.40 -7.33 -15.87
N TYR A 81 2.94 -6.50 -14.92
CA TYR A 81 2.18 -5.29 -15.25
C TYR A 81 3.01 -4.27 -16.02
N PHE A 82 4.25 -4.06 -15.58
CA PHE A 82 5.17 -3.13 -16.26
C PHE A 82 5.42 -3.54 -17.71
N GLY A 83 5.72 -4.81 -17.93
CA GLY A 83 5.99 -5.34 -19.27
C GLY A 83 4.76 -5.27 -20.18
N LYS A 84 3.60 -5.74 -19.69
CA LYS A 84 2.35 -5.76 -20.49
C LYS A 84 1.81 -4.37 -20.81
N SER A 85 2.11 -3.40 -19.98
CA SER A 85 1.66 -2.01 -20.17
C SER A 85 2.69 -1.13 -20.88
N SER A 86 3.80 -1.68 -21.29
CA SER A 86 4.94 -0.92 -21.86
C SER A 86 5.41 0.19 -20.90
N GLY A 87 5.41 -0.10 -19.61
CA GLY A 87 5.89 0.80 -18.56
C GLY A 87 4.85 1.80 -18.04
N PHE A 88 3.62 1.81 -18.55
CA PHE A 88 2.58 2.73 -18.09
C PHE A 88 2.03 2.35 -16.72
N ILE A 89 2.06 1.07 -16.37
CA ILE A 89 1.70 0.59 -15.04
C ILE A 89 2.97 0.15 -14.34
N SER A 90 3.22 0.70 -13.16
CA SER A 90 4.44 0.45 -12.39
C SER A 90 4.12 0.30 -10.91
N LEU A 91 5.15 -0.06 -10.12
CA LEU A 91 5.05 -0.13 -8.67
C LEU A 91 4.67 1.24 -8.10
N ILE A 92 3.62 1.28 -7.31
CA ILE A 92 3.19 2.49 -6.60
C ILE A 92 3.64 2.46 -5.14
N GLY A 93 3.67 1.29 -4.53
CA GLY A 93 4.07 1.12 -3.14
C GLY A 93 3.64 -0.20 -2.57
N GLU A 94 3.50 -0.24 -1.25
CA GLU A 94 3.14 -1.46 -0.52
C GLU A 94 1.92 -1.23 0.37
N TRP A 95 1.27 -2.31 0.74
CA TRP A 95 0.19 -2.31 1.71
C TRP A 95 0.38 -3.45 2.70
N HIS A 96 -0.08 -3.26 3.92
CA HIS A 96 -0.24 -4.34 4.89
C HIS A 96 -1.33 -3.99 5.90
N THR A 97 -1.71 -4.98 6.70
CA THR A 97 -2.75 -4.81 7.70
C THR A 97 -2.16 -4.74 9.10
N HIS A 98 -2.84 -4.05 10.01
CA HIS A 98 -2.58 -4.04 11.45
C HIS A 98 -3.86 -4.41 12.19
N PRO A 99 -3.79 -5.17 13.30
CA PRO A 99 -4.96 -5.46 14.14
C PRO A 99 -5.30 -4.30 15.09
N GLU A 100 -5.37 -3.10 14.56
CA GLU A 100 -5.65 -1.85 15.27
C GLU A 100 -6.82 -1.13 14.62
N ASP A 101 -7.69 -0.49 15.41
CA ASP A 101 -8.79 0.30 14.85
C ASP A 101 -8.27 1.43 13.96
N ILE A 102 -7.36 2.23 14.48
CA ILE A 102 -6.68 3.32 13.79
C ILE A 102 -5.21 2.92 13.67
N PRO A 103 -4.73 2.53 12.48
CA PRO A 103 -3.39 1.97 12.35
C PRO A 103 -2.32 3.05 12.40
N THR A 104 -1.17 2.69 12.98
CA THR A 104 0.03 3.53 13.00
C THR A 104 1.24 2.67 12.63
N ALA A 105 2.13 3.21 11.82
CA ALA A 105 3.36 2.53 11.42
C ALA A 105 4.25 2.24 12.63
N SER A 106 4.79 1.02 12.68
CA SER A 106 5.81 0.66 13.65
C SER A 106 7.19 1.17 13.20
N ILE A 107 8.16 1.14 14.11
CA ILE A 107 9.56 1.46 13.76
C ILE A 107 10.06 0.50 12.69
N VAL A 108 9.69 -0.78 12.76
CA VAL A 108 10.06 -1.80 11.79
C VAL A 108 9.47 -1.48 10.42
N ASP A 109 8.21 -1.03 10.36
CA ASP A 109 7.58 -0.60 9.11
C ASP A 109 8.37 0.54 8.47
N ILE A 110 8.68 1.58 9.22
CA ILE A 110 9.42 2.75 8.74
C ILE A 110 10.80 2.36 8.21
N GLN A 111 11.54 1.53 8.95
CA GLN A 111 12.86 1.06 8.54
C GLN A 111 12.79 0.26 7.23
N SER A 112 11.80 -0.62 7.10
CA SER A 112 11.57 -1.40 5.89
C SER A 112 11.26 -0.48 4.70
N TRP A 113 10.40 0.50 4.89
CA TRP A 113 10.01 1.45 3.83
C TRP A 113 11.17 2.35 3.41
N GLU A 114 12.01 2.79 4.34
CA GLU A 114 13.20 3.59 4.01
C GLU A 114 14.17 2.83 3.12
N LYS A 115 14.33 1.53 3.38
CA LYS A 115 15.15 0.67 2.55
C LYS A 115 14.56 0.54 1.13
N ILE A 116 13.27 0.35 1.01
CA ILE A 116 12.58 0.24 -0.28
C ILE A 116 12.69 1.55 -1.07
N ILE A 117 12.48 2.69 -0.40
CA ILE A 117 12.60 4.02 -1.03
C ILE A 117 13.99 4.22 -1.60
N SER A 118 15.04 3.79 -0.89
CA SER A 118 16.42 3.96 -1.35
C SER A 118 16.72 3.21 -2.65
N ASP A 119 15.95 2.17 -2.95
CA ASP A 119 16.12 1.32 -4.13
C ASP A 119 15.24 1.75 -5.31
N ASN A 120 14.45 2.81 -5.16
CA ASN A 120 13.49 3.26 -6.17
C ASN A 120 13.61 4.76 -6.43
N ASP A 121 13.53 5.16 -7.70
CA ASP A 121 13.61 6.56 -8.11
C ASP A 121 12.27 7.28 -7.98
N ASP A 122 11.16 6.56 -8.13
CA ASP A 122 9.82 7.13 -8.05
C ASP A 122 9.35 7.23 -6.60
N ARG A 123 8.47 8.20 -6.34
CA ARG A 123 7.83 8.30 -5.03
C ARG A 123 6.93 7.10 -4.80
N LEU A 124 7.07 6.48 -3.63
CA LEU A 124 6.26 5.34 -3.22
C LEU A 124 5.29 5.76 -2.11
N PHE A 125 4.15 5.08 -2.07
CA PHE A 125 3.10 5.30 -1.09
C PHE A 125 2.84 3.99 -0.36
N PHE A 126 2.66 4.07 0.97
CA PHE A 126 2.50 2.89 1.83
C PHE A 126 1.16 3.00 2.55
N LEU A 127 0.37 1.95 2.48
CA LEU A 127 -0.94 1.91 3.12
C LEU A 127 -0.95 0.86 4.23
N ILE A 128 -1.33 1.27 5.43
CA ILE A 128 -1.67 0.34 6.52
C ILE A 128 -3.19 0.29 6.62
N ILE A 129 -3.75 -0.91 6.58
CA ILE A 129 -5.17 -1.16 6.70
C ILE A 129 -5.45 -1.63 8.13
N GLY A 130 -6.10 -0.79 8.92
CA GLY A 130 -6.59 -1.15 10.24
C GLY A 130 -8.01 -1.69 10.19
N LEU A 131 -8.67 -1.77 11.35
CA LEU A 131 -10.02 -2.31 11.46
C LEU A 131 -11.08 -1.28 11.06
N GLN A 132 -10.89 0.00 11.42
CA GLN A 132 -11.85 1.09 11.18
C GLN A 132 -11.33 2.14 10.19
N ALA A 133 -10.03 2.17 9.95
CA ALA A 133 -9.39 3.18 9.11
C ALA A 133 -8.15 2.62 8.42
N GLY A 134 -7.77 3.26 7.33
CA GLY A 134 -6.47 3.09 6.70
C GLY A 134 -5.62 4.35 6.88
N ARG A 135 -4.32 4.19 6.81
CA ARG A 135 -3.40 5.32 6.85
C ARG A 135 -2.40 5.18 5.71
N PHE A 136 -2.38 6.20 4.82
CA PHE A 136 -1.35 6.32 3.80
C PHE A 136 -0.17 7.09 4.35
N TYR A 137 1.02 6.60 4.04
CA TYR A 137 2.30 7.24 4.35
C TYR A 137 3.07 7.52 3.06
N PHE A 138 3.77 8.64 3.05
CA PHE A 138 4.78 8.91 2.04
C PHE A 138 5.88 9.79 2.65
N ARG A 139 7.06 9.76 2.05
CA ARG A 139 8.20 10.52 2.55
C ARG A 139 8.41 11.77 1.69
N GLU A 140 8.48 12.92 2.34
CA GLU A 140 8.68 14.21 1.70
C GLU A 140 9.77 14.97 2.44
N SER A 141 10.82 15.41 1.72
CA SER A 141 11.92 16.21 2.30
C SER A 141 12.51 15.56 3.57
N ASN A 142 12.73 14.26 3.56
CA ASN A 142 13.22 13.44 4.68
C ASN A 142 12.25 13.33 5.87
N GLU A 143 11.01 13.76 5.72
CA GLU A 143 9.97 13.62 6.74
C GLU A 143 8.87 12.69 6.26
N TRP A 144 8.33 11.88 7.17
CA TRP A 144 7.17 11.05 6.91
C TRP A 144 5.90 11.85 7.09
N GLN A 145 5.04 11.80 6.07
CA GLN A 145 3.70 12.40 6.08
C GLN A 145 2.68 11.28 6.09
N SER A 146 1.52 11.51 6.69
CA SER A 146 0.46 10.52 6.68
C SER A 146 -0.93 11.15 6.59
N THR A 147 -1.87 10.38 6.05
CA THR A 147 -3.27 10.77 5.92
C THR A 147 -4.17 9.59 6.27
N LEU A 148 -5.14 9.82 7.16
CA LEU A 148 -6.14 8.81 7.55
C LEU A 148 -7.30 8.79 6.58
N ILE A 149 -7.82 7.58 6.33
CA ILE A 149 -9.11 7.37 5.67
C ILE A 149 -9.96 6.52 6.60
N TYR A 150 -11.10 7.04 7.04
CA TYR A 150 -12.06 6.24 7.82
C TYR A 150 -12.95 5.46 6.86
N PHE A 151 -13.03 4.14 7.03
CA PHE A 151 -13.75 3.28 6.09
C PHE A 151 -15.26 3.56 6.04
N LYS A 152 -15.83 4.09 7.12
CA LYS A 152 -17.23 4.51 7.15
C LYS A 152 -17.54 5.70 6.24
N ASP A 153 -16.52 6.45 5.82
CA ASP A 153 -16.65 7.67 5.01
C ASP A 153 -16.42 7.41 3.51
N VAL A 154 -16.15 6.18 3.12
CA VAL A 154 -15.85 5.82 1.73
C VAL A 154 -16.79 4.76 1.15
#